data_0ae1428edf20ddce97518080bf04c781
#
_entry.id   0ae1428edf20ddce97518080bf04c781
#
_cell.length_a   1.000
_cell.length_b   1.000
_cell.length_c   1.000
_cell.angle_alpha   90.00
_cell.angle_beta   90.00
_cell.angle_gamma   90.00
#
_symmetry.space_group_name_H-M   'P 1'
#
loop_
_entity.id
_entity.type
_entity.pdbx_description
1 polymer ?
#
loop_
_entity_poly.entity_id
_entity_poly.type
_entity_poly.pdbx_seq_one_letter_code
_entity_poly.pdbx_strand_id
1 'polypeptide(L)'
;WNKFVDEHVMNYVSMHGWHRMVGIIARSIEGGEFEQLLENIPLPDQRKKWATARSGWSEADLAAATDKIVYALEKVEKQLGETAWLAGNAYTLADINFYSHCGMMVERMFPELEVAAKYPRLVDWRERVTARPAVAEALKSEDRTAPGLRTWSGHVR
;
A
#
# COMPACT_ATOMS: atom_id res chain seq x y z
N TRP A 1 15.96 -1.10 -7.44
CA TRP A 1 14.51 -1.00 -7.35
C TRP A 1 14.00 -1.41 -5.98
N ASN A 2 14.31 -2.57 -5.44
CA ASN A 2 13.79 -3.01 -4.14
C ASN A 2 14.05 -1.99 -3.03
N LYS A 3 15.29 -1.51 -2.91
CA LYS A 3 15.63 -0.45 -1.95
C LYS A 3 14.81 0.83 -2.19
N PHE A 4 14.57 1.21 -3.44
CA PHE A 4 13.71 2.36 -3.76
C PHE A 4 12.26 2.14 -3.30
N VAL A 5 11.70 0.96 -3.53
CA VAL A 5 10.35 0.63 -3.06
C VAL A 5 10.27 0.67 -1.55
N ASP A 6 11.22 0.05 -0.85
CA ASP A 6 11.24 -0.06 0.61
C ASP A 6 11.40 1.32 1.29
N GLU A 7 12.27 2.18 0.73
CA GLU A 7 12.59 3.48 1.35
C GLU A 7 11.66 4.62 0.90
N HIS A 8 11.18 4.59 -0.35
CA HIS A 8 10.47 5.72 -0.95
C HIS A 8 9.03 5.45 -1.38
N VAL A 9 8.59 4.19 -1.46
CA VAL A 9 7.22 3.86 -1.87
C VAL A 9 6.41 3.36 -0.69
N MET A 10 6.89 2.30 -0.04
CA MET A 10 6.16 1.60 1.01
C MET A 10 5.76 2.53 2.17
N ASN A 11 6.63 3.42 2.59
CA ASN A 11 6.36 4.33 3.71
C ASN A 11 5.18 5.26 3.43
N TYR A 12 5.11 5.83 2.23
CA TYR A 12 4.09 6.80 1.85
C TYR A 12 2.76 6.14 1.50
N VAL A 13 2.78 5.02 0.78
CA VAL A 13 1.58 4.20 0.56
C VAL A 13 1.03 3.67 1.88
N SER A 14 1.91 3.21 2.77
CA SER A 14 1.54 2.75 4.11
C SER A 14 0.91 3.86 4.95
N MET A 15 1.43 5.09 4.90
CA MET A 15 0.85 6.24 5.60
C MET A 15 -0.61 6.45 5.20
N HIS A 16 -0.89 6.50 3.90
CA HIS A 16 -2.27 6.63 3.40
C HIS A 16 -3.15 5.45 3.78
N GLY A 17 -2.64 4.22 3.67
CA GLY A 17 -3.36 3.01 4.07
C GLY A 17 -3.73 3.04 5.56
N TRP A 18 -2.79 3.43 6.42
CA TRP A 18 -3.05 3.58 7.84
C TRP A 18 -4.05 4.71 8.13
N HIS A 19 -3.92 5.84 7.48
CA HIS A 19 -4.83 6.96 7.66
C HIS A 19 -6.27 6.59 7.24
N ARG A 20 -6.44 6.02 6.04
CA ARG A 20 -7.75 5.77 5.42
C ARG A 20 -8.45 4.51 5.93
N MET A 21 -7.69 3.46 6.30
CA MET A 21 -8.25 2.17 6.71
C MET A 21 -8.14 1.96 8.22
N VAL A 22 -6.91 1.91 8.74
CA VAL A 22 -6.68 1.64 10.15
C VAL A 22 -7.15 2.78 11.05
N GLY A 23 -7.02 4.03 10.59
CA GLY A 23 -7.50 5.21 11.30
C GLY A 23 -9.00 5.19 11.57
N ILE A 24 -9.81 4.70 10.62
CA ILE A 24 -11.26 4.55 10.83
C ILE A 24 -11.51 3.56 11.97
N ILE A 25 -10.84 2.42 11.96
CA ILE A 25 -10.95 1.39 12.98
C ILE A 25 -10.46 1.92 14.33
N ALA A 26 -9.27 2.54 14.36
CA ALA A 26 -8.70 3.07 15.59
C ALA A 26 -9.58 4.14 16.25
N ARG A 27 -10.29 4.94 15.46
CA ARG A 27 -11.24 5.95 15.95
C ARG A 27 -12.58 5.37 16.42
N SER A 28 -12.98 4.19 15.93
CA SER A 28 -14.21 3.52 16.35
C SER A 28 -14.07 2.75 17.67
N ILE A 29 -12.85 2.55 18.17
CA ILE A 29 -12.61 1.90 19.46
C ILE A 29 -12.88 2.91 20.57
N GLU A 30 -13.83 2.63 21.44
CA GLU A 30 -14.30 3.54 22.50
C GLU A 30 -13.66 3.21 23.87
N GLY A 31 -13.71 4.21 24.76
CA GLY A 31 -13.25 4.06 26.15
C GLY A 31 -11.81 3.65 26.30
N GLY A 32 -11.49 2.87 27.33
CA GLY A 32 -10.14 2.35 27.64
C GLY A 32 -9.70 1.17 26.78
N GLU A 33 -10.53 0.70 25.87
CA GLU A 33 -10.22 -0.46 25.01
C GLU A 33 -9.06 -0.17 24.04
N PHE A 34 -8.91 1.08 23.61
CA PHE A 34 -7.80 1.47 22.74
C PHE A 34 -6.47 1.44 23.48
N GLU A 35 -6.44 1.89 24.72
CA GLU A 35 -5.28 1.84 25.59
C GLU A 35 -4.86 0.38 25.85
N GLN A 36 -5.83 -0.50 26.13
CA GLN A 36 -5.59 -1.94 26.26
C GLN A 36 -5.05 -2.56 24.98
N LEU A 37 -5.59 -2.14 23.82
CA LEU A 37 -5.05 -2.57 22.52
C LEU A 37 -3.58 -2.18 22.39
N LEU A 38 -3.23 -0.93 22.71
CA LEU A 38 -1.84 -0.46 22.64
C LEU A 38 -0.91 -1.22 23.60
N GLU A 39 -1.36 -1.52 24.81
CA GLU A 39 -0.60 -2.29 25.79
C GLU A 39 -0.30 -3.71 25.29
N ASN A 40 -1.25 -4.33 24.58
CA ASN A 40 -1.10 -5.67 24.03
C ASN A 40 -0.18 -5.74 22.78
N ILE A 41 0.17 -4.60 22.19
CA ILE A 41 1.11 -4.57 21.06
C ILE A 41 2.55 -4.55 21.59
N PRO A 42 3.37 -5.60 21.34
CA PRO A 42 4.69 -5.70 21.93
C PRO A 42 5.70 -4.68 21.38
N LEU A 43 5.53 -4.26 20.12
CA LEU A 43 6.47 -3.40 19.41
C LEU A 43 6.15 -1.91 19.60
N PRO A 44 7.05 -1.09 20.18
CA PRO A 44 6.83 0.34 20.42
C PRO A 44 6.46 1.13 19.13
N ASP A 45 7.13 0.82 18.02
CA ASP A 45 6.86 1.49 16.75
C ASP A 45 5.45 1.20 16.22
N GLN A 46 4.96 -0.02 16.42
CA GLN A 46 3.59 -0.38 16.07
C GLN A 46 2.58 0.36 16.97
N ARG A 47 2.84 0.44 18.28
CA ARG A 47 2.00 1.24 19.21
C ARG A 47 1.91 2.69 18.74
N LYS A 48 3.06 3.30 18.42
CA LYS A 48 3.12 4.67 17.90
C LYS A 48 2.32 4.81 16.62
N LYS A 49 2.42 3.84 15.71
CA LYS A 49 1.71 3.85 14.43
C LYS A 49 0.19 3.79 14.61
N TRP A 50 -0.30 2.95 15.54
CA TRP A 50 -1.70 2.89 15.92
C TRP A 50 -2.20 4.19 16.56
N ALA A 51 -1.43 4.77 17.47
CA ALA A 51 -1.75 6.05 18.11
C ALA A 51 -1.84 7.18 17.06
N THR A 52 -0.88 7.22 16.12
CA THR A 52 -0.90 8.18 15.00
C THR A 52 -2.10 7.94 14.08
N ALA A 53 -2.45 6.68 13.79
CA ALA A 53 -3.61 6.37 12.96
C ALA A 53 -4.91 6.86 13.61
N ARG A 54 -5.04 6.77 14.94
CA ARG A 54 -6.18 7.28 15.70
C ARG A 54 -6.26 8.82 15.64
N SER A 55 -5.16 9.53 15.87
CA SER A 55 -5.12 11.00 15.81
C SER A 55 -5.22 11.54 14.37
N GLY A 56 -4.80 10.75 13.40
CA GLY A 56 -4.67 11.14 12.00
C GLY A 56 -3.33 11.81 11.68
N TRP A 57 -2.99 11.86 10.41
CA TRP A 57 -1.90 12.67 9.87
C TRP A 57 -2.43 14.01 9.42
N SER A 58 -1.60 15.05 9.43
CA SER A 58 -1.97 16.36 8.90
C SER A 58 -2.21 16.29 7.38
N GLU A 59 -3.04 17.19 6.86
CA GLU A 59 -3.24 17.30 5.41
C GLU A 59 -1.93 17.60 4.67
N ALA A 60 -1.05 18.40 5.27
CA ALA A 60 0.27 18.69 4.72
C ALA A 60 1.15 17.44 4.61
N ASP A 61 1.17 16.57 5.64
CA ASP A 61 1.92 15.32 5.59
C ASP A 61 1.36 14.36 4.54
N LEU A 62 0.03 14.27 4.44
CA LEU A 62 -0.63 13.44 3.44
C LEU A 62 -0.38 13.95 2.02
N ALA A 63 -0.41 15.26 1.80
CA ALA A 63 -0.07 15.86 0.51
C ALA A 63 1.38 15.56 0.13
N ALA A 64 2.32 15.79 1.06
CA ALA A 64 3.73 15.48 0.83
C ALA A 64 3.97 13.98 0.54
N ALA A 65 3.23 13.09 1.20
CA ALA A 65 3.27 11.66 0.91
C ALA A 65 2.73 11.33 -0.49
N THR A 66 1.64 12.00 -0.91
CA THR A 66 1.08 11.88 -2.27
C THR A 66 2.09 12.31 -3.34
N ASP A 67 2.81 13.42 -3.14
CA ASP A 67 3.86 13.88 -4.06
C ASP A 67 4.96 12.82 -4.25
N LYS A 68 5.33 12.11 -3.17
CA LYS A 68 6.30 11.03 -3.24
C LYS A 68 5.77 9.81 -4.02
N ILE A 69 4.48 9.52 -3.90
CA ILE A 69 3.83 8.47 -4.69
C ILE A 69 3.81 8.87 -6.16
N VAL A 70 3.43 10.10 -6.49
CA VAL A 70 3.46 10.63 -7.87
C VAL A 70 4.86 10.51 -8.46
N TYR A 71 5.89 10.95 -7.73
CA TYR A 71 7.28 10.79 -8.16
C TYR A 71 7.64 9.31 -8.45
N ALA A 72 7.17 8.38 -7.62
CA ALA A 72 7.41 6.97 -7.84
C ALA A 72 6.70 6.45 -9.11
N LEU A 73 5.46 6.87 -9.36
CA LEU A 73 4.72 6.51 -10.58
C LEU A 73 5.41 7.05 -11.84
N GLU A 74 5.84 8.32 -11.84
CA GLU A 74 6.57 8.94 -12.94
C GLU A 74 7.90 8.21 -13.23
N LYS A 75 8.63 7.84 -12.17
CA LYS A 75 9.88 7.08 -12.30
C LYS A 75 9.65 5.71 -12.93
N VAL A 76 8.58 5.01 -12.53
CA VAL A 76 8.21 3.71 -13.09
C VAL A 76 7.74 3.88 -14.54
N GLU A 77 6.89 4.84 -14.84
CA GLU A 77 6.41 5.13 -16.20
C GLU A 77 7.57 5.40 -17.16
N LYS A 78 8.55 6.20 -16.72
CA LYS A 78 9.76 6.48 -17.49
C LYS A 78 10.57 5.19 -17.73
N GLN A 79 10.83 4.41 -16.69
CA GLN A 79 11.62 3.17 -16.79
C GLN A 79 10.97 2.16 -17.75
N LEU A 80 9.65 2.03 -17.69
CA LEU A 80 8.89 1.14 -18.57
C LEU A 80 8.83 1.64 -20.03
N GLY A 81 9.23 2.87 -20.26
CA GLY A 81 9.51 3.38 -21.62
C GLY A 81 10.86 2.94 -22.20
N GLU A 82 11.77 2.50 -21.33
CA GLU A 82 13.14 2.08 -21.70
C GLU A 82 13.29 0.56 -21.70
N THR A 83 12.60 -0.13 -20.80
CA THR A 83 12.73 -1.59 -20.61
C THR A 83 11.37 -2.25 -20.42
N ALA A 84 11.30 -3.55 -20.72
CA ALA A 84 10.06 -4.31 -20.56
C ALA A 84 9.62 -4.49 -19.10
N TRP A 85 10.56 -4.50 -18.15
CA TRP A 85 10.33 -4.70 -16.73
C TRP A 85 11.17 -3.70 -15.92
N LEU A 86 10.86 -3.52 -14.65
CA LEU A 86 11.48 -2.48 -13.82
C LEU A 86 13.00 -2.56 -13.74
N ALA A 87 13.57 -3.77 -13.72
CA ALA A 87 15.00 -3.98 -13.63
C ALA A 87 15.66 -4.40 -14.98
N GLY A 88 14.98 -4.17 -16.12
CA GLY A 88 15.50 -4.49 -17.45
C GLY A 88 14.55 -5.35 -18.29
N ASN A 89 15.08 -6.35 -19.00
CA ASN A 89 14.28 -7.13 -19.95
C ASN A 89 13.69 -8.42 -19.36
N ALA A 90 13.89 -8.67 -18.07
CA ALA A 90 13.36 -9.84 -17.37
C ALA A 90 12.51 -9.44 -16.17
N TYR A 91 11.42 -10.20 -15.92
CA TYR A 91 10.62 -10.09 -14.70
C TYR A 91 11.43 -10.49 -13.48
N THR A 92 11.44 -9.65 -12.47
CA THR A 92 12.29 -9.80 -11.29
C THR A 92 11.53 -9.48 -9.98
N LEU A 93 12.22 -9.61 -8.85
CA LEU A 93 11.73 -9.16 -7.54
C LEU A 93 11.38 -7.66 -7.52
N ALA A 94 11.98 -6.83 -8.37
CA ALA A 94 11.63 -5.43 -8.48
C ALA A 94 10.17 -5.24 -8.89
N ASP A 95 9.72 -6.05 -9.84
CA ASP A 95 8.33 -6.02 -10.33
C ASP A 95 7.37 -6.53 -9.27
N ILE A 96 7.70 -7.62 -8.58
CA ILE A 96 6.90 -8.18 -7.50
C ILE A 96 6.75 -7.17 -6.37
N ASN A 97 7.84 -6.57 -5.94
CA ASN A 97 7.88 -5.65 -4.81
C ASN A 97 7.06 -4.38 -5.13
N PHE A 98 7.29 -3.74 -6.27
CA PHE A 98 6.51 -2.56 -6.65
C PHE A 98 5.03 -2.88 -6.85
N TYR A 99 4.71 -4.01 -7.51
CA TYR A 99 3.34 -4.44 -7.73
C TYR A 99 2.56 -4.63 -6.42
N SER A 100 3.16 -5.30 -5.44
CA SER A 100 2.49 -5.57 -4.16
C SER A 100 2.22 -4.32 -3.33
N HIS A 101 3.07 -3.30 -3.41
CA HIS A 101 2.95 -2.10 -2.60
C HIS A 101 2.18 -0.96 -3.29
N CYS A 102 2.32 -0.81 -4.59
CA CYS A 102 1.76 0.31 -5.32
C CYS A 102 0.92 -0.12 -6.52
N GLY A 103 1.38 -1.09 -7.31
CA GLY A 103 0.78 -1.44 -8.59
C GLY A 103 -0.67 -1.91 -8.51
N MET A 104 -1.04 -2.61 -7.46
CA MET A 104 -2.40 -3.15 -7.28
C MET A 104 -3.42 -2.15 -6.76
N MET A 105 -2.99 -1.26 -5.87
CA MET A 105 -3.91 -0.47 -5.05
C MET A 105 -3.93 1.02 -5.39
N VAL A 106 -2.96 1.50 -6.16
CA VAL A 106 -2.77 2.94 -6.37
C VAL A 106 -3.99 3.63 -6.96
N GLU A 107 -4.63 3.06 -7.98
CA GLU A 107 -5.84 3.62 -8.58
C GLU A 107 -7.02 3.66 -7.61
N ARG A 108 -7.14 2.62 -6.81
CA ARG A 108 -8.23 2.51 -5.82
C ARG A 108 -8.02 3.45 -4.64
N MET A 109 -6.77 3.62 -4.22
CA MET A 109 -6.42 4.49 -3.10
C MET A 109 -6.36 5.97 -3.50
N PHE A 110 -6.01 6.26 -4.75
CA PHE A 110 -5.76 7.60 -5.26
C PHE A 110 -6.47 7.83 -6.60
N PRO A 111 -7.81 7.77 -6.64
CA PRO A 111 -8.56 7.98 -7.89
C PRO A 111 -8.29 9.36 -8.50
N GLU A 112 -7.95 10.36 -7.66
CA GLU A 112 -7.59 11.70 -8.07
C GLU A 112 -6.29 11.79 -8.89
N LEU A 113 -5.43 10.76 -8.84
CA LEU A 113 -4.20 10.72 -9.63
C LEU A 113 -4.43 10.31 -11.09
N GLU A 114 -5.62 9.82 -11.43
CA GLU A 114 -5.99 9.44 -12.80
C GLU A 114 -4.93 8.52 -13.44
N VAL A 115 -4.48 7.51 -12.70
CA VAL A 115 -3.32 6.66 -13.04
C VAL A 115 -3.46 6.05 -14.43
N ALA A 116 -4.65 5.58 -14.78
CA ALA A 116 -4.89 4.97 -16.10
C ALA A 116 -4.67 5.94 -17.27
N ALA A 117 -4.98 7.21 -17.07
CA ALA A 117 -4.84 8.23 -18.13
C ALA A 117 -3.38 8.75 -18.20
N LYS A 118 -2.72 8.90 -17.05
CA LYS A 118 -1.39 9.55 -16.97
C LYS A 118 -0.22 8.60 -17.13
N TYR A 119 -0.40 7.31 -16.78
CA TYR A 119 0.68 6.31 -16.73
C TYR A 119 0.34 5.04 -17.52
N PRO A 120 0.18 5.12 -18.86
CA PRO A 120 -0.28 3.99 -19.69
C PRO A 120 0.70 2.82 -19.70
N ARG A 121 2.02 3.04 -19.58
CA ARG A 121 3.02 1.95 -19.52
C ARG A 121 2.98 1.22 -18.17
N LEU A 122 2.71 1.94 -17.09
CA LEU A 122 2.45 1.35 -15.78
C LEU A 122 1.22 0.43 -15.84
N VAL A 123 0.15 0.85 -16.52
CA VAL A 123 -1.06 0.04 -16.68
C VAL A 123 -0.76 -1.23 -17.48
N ASP A 124 -0.11 -1.13 -18.63
CA ASP A 124 0.32 -2.27 -19.44
C ASP A 124 1.24 -3.22 -18.64
N TRP A 125 2.22 -2.69 -17.93
CA TRP A 125 3.08 -3.48 -17.07
C TRP A 125 2.29 -4.22 -15.97
N ARG A 126 1.35 -3.56 -15.34
CA ARG A 126 0.47 -4.16 -14.32
C ARG A 126 -0.35 -5.31 -14.88
N GLU A 127 -0.89 -5.16 -16.08
CA GLU A 127 -1.64 -6.22 -16.78
C GLU A 127 -0.71 -7.41 -17.07
N ARG A 128 0.50 -7.17 -17.53
CA ARG A 128 1.51 -8.23 -17.76
C ARG A 128 1.92 -8.94 -16.47
N VAL A 129 2.06 -8.22 -15.35
CA VAL A 129 2.31 -8.84 -14.04
C VAL A 129 1.12 -9.71 -13.63
N THR A 130 -0.09 -9.18 -13.73
CA THR A 130 -1.33 -9.86 -13.34
C THR A 130 -1.59 -11.12 -14.18
N ALA A 131 -1.27 -11.10 -15.47
CA ALA A 131 -1.43 -12.23 -16.39
C ALA A 131 -0.45 -13.39 -16.13
N ARG A 132 0.58 -13.22 -15.31
CA ARG A 132 1.52 -14.30 -14.99
C ARG A 132 0.80 -15.39 -14.21
N PRO A 133 0.96 -16.69 -14.58
CA PRO A 133 0.19 -17.79 -13.99
C PRO A 133 0.24 -17.83 -12.47
N ALA A 134 1.42 -17.65 -11.87
CA ALA A 134 1.57 -17.67 -10.41
C ALA A 134 0.89 -16.45 -9.74
N VAL A 135 0.91 -15.28 -10.38
CA VAL A 135 0.24 -14.08 -9.88
C VAL A 135 -1.28 -14.24 -10.02
N ALA A 136 -1.74 -14.67 -11.20
CA ALA A 136 -3.16 -14.91 -11.45
C ALA A 136 -3.74 -15.94 -10.47
N GLU A 137 -3.00 -16.99 -10.16
CA GLU A 137 -3.41 -17.99 -9.17
C GLU A 137 -3.46 -17.41 -7.75
N ALA A 138 -2.44 -16.67 -7.34
CA ALA A 138 -2.41 -16.01 -6.04
C ALA A 138 -3.56 -14.98 -5.89
N LEU A 139 -3.97 -14.35 -6.99
CA LEU A 139 -5.07 -13.39 -7.01
C LEU A 139 -6.46 -14.05 -6.97
N LYS A 140 -6.59 -15.32 -7.32
CA LYS A 140 -7.84 -16.09 -7.22
C LYS A 140 -8.16 -16.54 -5.81
N SER A 141 -7.18 -16.54 -4.90
CA SER A 141 -7.41 -16.93 -3.51
C SER A 141 -8.54 -16.09 -2.93
N GLU A 142 -9.69 -16.70 -2.67
CA GLU A 142 -10.85 -16.07 -2.05
C GLU A 142 -10.55 -15.65 -0.61
N ASP A 143 -9.51 -16.25 -0.03
CA ASP A 143 -9.10 -16.04 1.35
C ASP A 143 -7.89 -15.09 1.44
N ARG A 144 -8.05 -13.88 0.89
CA ARG A 144 -7.04 -12.82 1.00
C ARG A 144 -6.92 -12.18 2.37
N THR A 145 -7.88 -12.44 3.24
CA THR A 145 -7.81 -12.01 4.62
C THR A 145 -7.06 -13.06 5.40
N ALA A 146 -5.90 -12.68 5.98
CA ALA A 146 -5.29 -13.50 7.00
C ALA A 146 -6.36 -13.93 8.02
N PRO A 147 -6.37 -15.17 8.51
CA PRO A 147 -7.39 -15.65 9.46
C PRO A 147 -7.64 -14.70 10.62
N GLY A 148 -6.62 -13.97 11.08
CA GLY A 148 -6.73 -12.95 12.11
C GLY A 148 -7.46 -11.65 11.69
N LEU A 149 -7.57 -11.34 10.39
CA LEU A 149 -8.31 -10.17 9.91
C LEU A 149 -9.80 -10.44 9.73
N ARG A 150 -10.20 -11.71 9.59
CA ARG A 150 -11.63 -12.10 9.58
C ARG A 150 -12.28 -11.93 10.94
N THR A 151 -11.53 -12.12 12.02
CA THR A 151 -12.03 -11.93 13.38
C THR A 151 -12.07 -10.46 13.80
N TRP A 152 -11.53 -9.57 12.98
CA TRP A 152 -11.50 -8.11 13.17
C TRP A 152 -12.72 -7.39 12.57
N SER A 153 -13.78 -8.11 12.31
CA SER A 153 -15.09 -7.53 11.89
C SER A 153 -15.85 -6.87 13.07
N GLY A 154 -15.16 -6.12 13.90
CA GLY A 154 -15.79 -5.23 14.86
C GLY A 154 -16.35 -5.88 16.13
N HIS A 155 -16.01 -7.13 16.43
CA HIS A 155 -16.38 -7.78 17.69
C HIS A 155 -15.13 -8.01 18.54
N VAL A 156 -14.69 -6.96 19.21
CA VAL A 156 -13.88 -7.13 20.42
C VAL A 156 -14.87 -7.66 21.48
N ARG A 157 -14.76 -8.93 21.80
CA ARG A 157 -15.37 -9.50 23.00
C ARG A 157 -14.35 -9.50 24.10
#